data_367769e5a8e36c39389126b95d3d6da1
#
_entry.id   367769e5a8e36c39389126b95d3d6da1
#
_cell.length_a   1.000
_cell.length_b   1.000
_cell.length_c   1.000
_cell.angle_alpha   90.00
_cell.angle_beta   90.00
_cell.angle_gamma   90.00
#
_symmetry.space_group_name_H-M   'P 1'
#
loop_
_entity.id
_entity.type
_entity.pdbx_description
1 polymer ?
#
loop_
_entity_poly.entity_id
_entity_poly.type
_entity_poly.pdbx_seq_one_letter_code
_entity_poly.pdbx_strand_id
1 'polypeptide(L)'
;YSYVVSSGALPSGLTLGLNSGIVAGTPTTAGIFSFTITATDANACPGSRAYVIAIAAVVCPAITLAPATLPPSVIGVPYSQVLVASGGVPPYAYSVTSGALPNGLTLNGATGALTGTPTTTGIAHFTITAADANGCLVSVVYALSVTAAVCPAITLSPSTLPAPVLGMPYSQTLAASGGLAPYAYAITAGALPAGLTLNAATGAISGTPSLAGSYSFTVTATDA
;
A
#
# COMPACT_ATOMS: atom_id res chain seq x y z
N TYR A 1 7.38 -0.45 58.50
CA TYR A 1 6.44 -1.56 58.28
C TYR A 1 6.89 -2.41 57.11
N SER A 2 6.65 -3.72 57.21
CA SER A 2 6.74 -4.64 56.08
C SER A 2 5.33 -5.15 55.70
N TYR A 3 5.09 -5.37 54.43
CA TYR A 3 3.77 -5.76 53.92
C TYR A 3 3.86 -7.07 53.15
N VAL A 4 2.88 -7.95 53.37
CA VAL A 4 2.80 -9.26 52.68
C VAL A 4 1.35 -9.60 52.37
N VAL A 5 1.10 -10.29 51.24
CA VAL A 5 -0.17 -10.95 50.99
C VAL A 5 -0.19 -12.23 51.80
N SER A 6 -0.97 -12.25 52.90
CA SER A 6 -1.01 -13.34 53.86
C SER A 6 -2.08 -14.40 53.53
N SER A 7 -3.05 -14.08 52.68
CA SER A 7 -4.07 -15.00 52.18
C SER A 7 -4.62 -14.54 50.88
N GLY A 8 -5.02 -15.47 49.99
CA GLY A 8 -5.45 -15.20 48.66
C GLY A 8 -4.28 -14.82 47.73
N ALA A 9 -4.60 -14.15 46.61
CA ALA A 9 -3.61 -13.64 45.64
C ALA A 9 -4.07 -12.34 45.03
N LEU A 10 -3.11 -11.45 44.71
CA LEU A 10 -3.38 -10.30 43.89
C LEU A 10 -3.77 -10.71 42.46
N PRO A 11 -4.57 -9.90 41.76
CA PRO A 11 -4.77 -10.07 40.33
C PRO A 11 -3.43 -10.18 39.58
N SER A 12 -3.36 -11.07 38.62
CA SER A 12 -2.16 -11.19 37.76
C SER A 12 -1.80 -9.84 37.14
N GLY A 13 -0.53 -9.47 37.17
CA GLY A 13 0.00 -8.17 36.72
C GLY A 13 0.03 -7.07 37.78
N LEU A 14 -0.55 -7.31 38.98
CA LEU A 14 -0.37 -6.43 40.14
C LEU A 14 0.66 -7.01 41.13
N THR A 15 1.41 -6.10 41.73
CA THR A 15 2.42 -6.42 42.74
C THR A 15 2.23 -5.58 44.02
N LEU A 16 2.60 -6.11 45.16
CA LEU A 16 2.64 -5.38 46.42
C LEU A 16 4.07 -4.99 46.79
N GLY A 17 4.28 -3.71 47.00
CA GLY A 17 5.56 -3.18 47.49
C GLY A 17 5.76 -3.56 48.98
N LEU A 18 6.74 -4.43 49.23
CA LEU A 18 6.99 -5.00 50.58
C LEU A 18 7.27 -3.98 51.67
N ASN A 19 7.85 -2.83 51.35
CA ASN A 19 8.19 -1.80 52.32
C ASN A 19 7.28 -0.55 52.20
N SER A 20 6.52 -0.42 51.11
CA SER A 20 5.67 0.75 50.85
C SER A 20 4.18 0.48 51.05
N GLY A 21 3.76 -0.81 51.00
CA GLY A 21 2.37 -1.19 51.00
C GLY A 21 1.61 -0.81 49.69
N ILE A 22 2.31 -0.31 48.66
CA ILE A 22 1.69 0.09 47.40
C ILE A 22 1.35 -1.15 46.58
N VAL A 23 0.08 -1.27 46.16
CA VAL A 23 -0.35 -2.22 45.12
C VAL A 23 -0.35 -1.51 43.80
N ALA A 24 0.52 -1.94 42.85
CA ALA A 24 0.68 -1.32 41.54
C ALA A 24 0.88 -2.36 40.45
N GLY A 25 0.62 -1.93 39.20
CA GLY A 25 0.78 -2.74 37.99
C GLY A 25 -0.43 -2.62 37.08
N THR A 26 -0.42 -3.39 35.99
CA THR A 26 -1.56 -3.50 35.06
C THR A 26 -2.17 -4.88 35.18
N PRO A 27 -3.43 -5.01 35.63
CA PRO A 27 -4.06 -6.31 35.73
C PRO A 27 -4.26 -6.93 34.33
N THR A 28 -3.96 -8.22 34.22
CA THR A 28 -4.04 -8.95 32.94
C THR A 28 -5.22 -9.94 32.88
N THR A 29 -5.94 -10.11 33.98
CA THR A 29 -7.05 -11.06 34.06
C THR A 29 -8.26 -10.40 34.71
N ALA A 30 -9.42 -10.47 34.05
CA ALA A 30 -10.70 -10.01 34.63
C ALA A 30 -11.22 -11.00 35.66
N GLY A 31 -11.93 -10.50 36.68
CA GLY A 31 -12.49 -11.31 37.73
C GLY A 31 -12.61 -10.57 39.05
N ILE A 32 -13.07 -11.26 40.07
CA ILE A 32 -13.12 -10.78 41.45
C ILE A 32 -12.02 -11.47 42.24
N PHE A 33 -11.12 -10.69 42.80
CA PHE A 33 -9.95 -11.18 43.54
C PHE A 33 -10.07 -10.74 44.99
N SER A 34 -10.01 -11.73 45.91
CA SER A 34 -10.04 -11.52 47.37
C SER A 34 -8.68 -11.89 47.92
N PHE A 35 -8.09 -11.00 48.71
CA PHE A 35 -6.81 -11.24 49.36
C PHE A 35 -6.70 -10.45 50.65
N THR A 36 -5.79 -10.89 51.56
CA THR A 36 -5.50 -10.23 52.82
C THR A 36 -4.08 -9.69 52.78
N ILE A 37 -3.91 -8.43 53.13
CA ILE A 37 -2.59 -7.83 53.34
C ILE A 37 -2.36 -7.74 54.84
N THR A 38 -1.22 -8.22 55.31
CA THR A 38 -0.71 -8.04 56.64
C THR A 38 0.46 -7.06 56.65
N ALA A 39 0.36 -6.03 57.45
CA ALA A 39 1.42 -5.10 57.77
C ALA A 39 2.03 -5.48 59.13
N THR A 40 3.36 -5.53 59.23
CA THR A 40 4.08 -5.85 60.48
C THR A 40 4.99 -4.67 60.80
N ASP A 41 4.94 -4.22 62.05
CA ASP A 41 5.81 -3.12 62.51
C ASP A 41 7.23 -3.61 62.89
N ALA A 42 8.09 -2.69 63.35
CA ALA A 42 9.45 -2.99 63.76
C ALA A 42 9.54 -3.91 65.01
N ASN A 43 8.46 -4.00 65.80
CA ASN A 43 8.36 -4.86 67.00
C ASN A 43 7.69 -6.21 66.67
N ALA A 44 7.54 -6.52 65.37
CA ALA A 44 6.89 -7.72 64.87
C ALA A 44 5.38 -7.82 65.22
N CYS A 45 4.69 -6.72 65.51
CA CYS A 45 3.23 -6.71 65.76
C CYS A 45 2.49 -6.63 64.40
N PRO A 46 1.62 -7.64 64.07
CA PRO A 46 0.93 -7.66 62.83
C PRO A 46 -0.44 -6.96 62.91
N GLY A 47 -0.82 -6.30 61.81
CA GLY A 47 -2.18 -5.85 61.50
C GLY A 47 -2.61 -6.31 60.13
N SER A 48 -3.80 -6.98 60.04
CA SER A 48 -4.25 -7.58 58.78
C SER A 48 -5.57 -6.96 58.32
N ARG A 49 -5.76 -6.86 56.99
CA ARG A 49 -7.00 -6.41 56.38
C ARG A 49 -7.28 -7.18 55.10
N ALA A 50 -8.50 -7.64 54.95
CA ALA A 50 -9.00 -8.26 53.73
C ALA A 50 -9.46 -7.20 52.73
N TYR A 51 -9.15 -7.41 51.47
CA TYR A 51 -9.52 -6.57 50.36
C TYR A 51 -10.17 -7.40 49.26
N VAL A 52 -11.05 -6.77 48.50
CA VAL A 52 -11.66 -7.32 47.28
C VAL A 52 -11.45 -6.31 46.15
N ILE A 53 -10.88 -6.78 45.03
CA ILE A 53 -10.74 -5.99 43.81
C ILE A 53 -11.51 -6.69 42.70
N ALA A 54 -12.42 -5.98 42.06
CA ALA A 54 -13.10 -6.42 40.83
C ALA A 54 -12.39 -5.80 39.61
N ILE A 55 -11.87 -6.67 38.75
CA ILE A 55 -11.30 -6.28 37.47
C ILE A 55 -12.33 -6.57 36.38
N ALA A 56 -12.83 -5.54 35.73
CA ALA A 56 -13.79 -5.69 34.64
C ALA A 56 -13.11 -6.23 33.38
N ALA A 57 -13.79 -7.09 32.64
CA ALA A 57 -13.35 -7.51 31.31
C ALA A 57 -13.42 -6.32 30.33
N VAL A 58 -12.48 -6.26 29.40
CA VAL A 58 -12.57 -5.32 28.28
C VAL A 58 -13.74 -5.76 27.40
N VAL A 59 -14.72 -4.90 27.24
CA VAL A 59 -15.83 -5.11 26.31
C VAL A 59 -15.40 -4.51 24.97
N CYS A 60 -15.26 -5.37 23.97
CA CYS A 60 -14.91 -4.94 22.61
C CYS A 60 -16.18 -4.52 21.86
N PRO A 61 -16.34 -3.24 21.54
CA PRO A 61 -17.36 -2.79 20.58
C PRO A 61 -17.09 -3.38 19.20
N ALA A 62 -18.11 -3.47 18.35
CA ALA A 62 -17.91 -3.88 16.97
C ALA A 62 -17.07 -2.84 16.24
N ILE A 63 -15.91 -3.27 15.73
CA ILE A 63 -15.04 -2.45 14.88
C ILE A 63 -15.33 -2.82 13.43
N THR A 64 -15.38 -1.83 12.55
CA THR A 64 -15.49 -2.00 11.09
C THR A 64 -14.26 -1.45 10.41
N LEU A 65 -13.88 -2.03 9.28
CA LEU A 65 -12.75 -1.60 8.44
C LEU A 65 -13.27 -1.31 7.03
N ALA A 66 -13.08 -0.08 6.56
CA ALA A 66 -13.50 0.37 5.25
C ALA A 66 -12.29 0.84 4.42
N PRO A 67 -12.35 0.73 3.08
CA PRO A 67 -13.39 0.07 2.29
C PRO A 67 -13.33 -1.47 2.44
N ALA A 68 -14.47 -2.14 2.20
CA ALA A 68 -14.55 -3.61 2.25
C ALA A 68 -13.84 -4.30 1.07
N THR A 69 -13.63 -3.58 -0.04
CA THR A 69 -12.92 -4.04 -1.23
C THR A 69 -11.95 -2.97 -1.71
N LEU A 70 -10.86 -3.38 -2.34
CA LEU A 70 -9.87 -2.49 -2.92
C LEU A 70 -10.06 -2.39 -4.44
N PRO A 71 -9.95 -1.17 -5.03
CA PRO A 71 -9.96 -1.02 -6.48
C PRO A 71 -8.74 -1.72 -7.09
N PRO A 72 -8.84 -2.25 -8.34
CA PRO A 72 -7.70 -2.84 -9.02
C PRO A 72 -6.59 -1.82 -9.24
N SER A 73 -5.37 -2.29 -9.37
CA SER A 73 -4.18 -1.50 -9.66
C SER A 73 -3.55 -1.93 -10.99
N VAL A 74 -2.67 -1.09 -11.52
CA VAL A 74 -1.92 -1.33 -12.74
C VAL A 74 -0.43 -1.34 -12.41
N ILE A 75 0.32 -2.28 -12.98
CA ILE A 75 1.78 -2.35 -12.79
C ILE A 75 2.44 -1.03 -13.22
N GLY A 76 3.40 -0.56 -12.43
CA GLY A 76 4.14 0.68 -12.70
C GLY A 76 3.37 1.97 -12.41
N VAL A 77 2.07 1.90 -12.06
CA VAL A 77 1.25 3.07 -11.73
C VAL A 77 1.15 3.23 -10.22
N PRO A 78 1.40 4.43 -9.65
CA PRO A 78 1.26 4.68 -8.23
C PRO A 78 -0.15 4.35 -7.72
N TYR A 79 -0.20 3.59 -6.64
CA TYR A 79 -1.43 3.17 -5.96
C TYR A 79 -1.53 3.83 -4.59
N SER A 80 -2.70 4.34 -4.23
CA SER A 80 -2.96 4.95 -2.93
C SER A 80 -4.38 4.70 -2.48
N GLN A 81 -4.54 4.01 -1.36
CA GLN A 81 -5.81 3.80 -0.67
C GLN A 81 -5.60 3.97 0.82
N VAL A 82 -6.61 4.44 1.53
CA VAL A 82 -6.59 4.55 2.99
C VAL A 82 -7.66 3.63 3.55
N LEU A 83 -7.24 2.74 4.45
CA LEU A 83 -8.13 1.90 5.23
C LEU A 83 -8.49 2.63 6.51
N VAL A 84 -9.79 2.74 6.78
CA VAL A 84 -10.30 3.46 7.95
C VAL A 84 -11.04 2.48 8.85
N ALA A 85 -10.56 2.32 10.07
CA ALA A 85 -11.29 1.61 11.13
C ALA A 85 -12.24 2.58 11.85
N SER A 86 -13.41 2.07 12.24
CA SER A 86 -14.41 2.81 13.01
C SER A 86 -15.13 1.88 14.00
N GLY A 87 -15.74 2.45 15.03
CA GLY A 87 -16.18 1.72 16.21
C GLY A 87 -14.99 1.46 17.16
N GLY A 88 -15.08 1.03 18.34
CA GLY A 88 -13.97 0.86 19.28
C GLY A 88 -13.35 2.18 19.77
N VAL A 89 -12.14 2.10 20.31
CA VAL A 89 -11.44 3.23 20.96
C VAL A 89 -10.17 3.58 20.19
N PRO A 90 -10.07 4.78 19.57
CA PRO A 90 -8.84 5.19 18.88
C PRO A 90 -7.67 5.43 19.88
N PRO A 91 -6.40 5.40 19.45
CA PRO A 91 -5.96 5.22 18.06
C PRO A 91 -6.04 3.77 17.58
N TYR A 92 -6.09 3.61 16.24
CA TYR A 92 -6.06 2.29 15.60
C TYR A 92 -4.66 1.95 15.09
N ALA A 93 -4.29 0.68 15.17
CA ALA A 93 -3.07 0.14 14.56
C ALA A 93 -3.44 -0.90 13.49
N TYR A 94 -2.79 -0.83 12.33
CA TYR A 94 -3.07 -1.68 11.18
C TYR A 94 -1.89 -2.61 10.88
N SER A 95 -2.18 -3.86 10.56
CA SER A 95 -1.15 -4.84 10.20
C SER A 95 -1.65 -5.84 9.15
N VAL A 96 -0.73 -6.37 8.35
CA VAL A 96 -0.99 -7.53 7.49
C VAL A 96 -0.78 -8.78 8.34
N THR A 97 -1.85 -9.54 8.61
CA THR A 97 -1.82 -10.69 9.51
C THR A 97 -1.81 -12.04 8.79
N SER A 98 -2.10 -12.06 7.48
CA SER A 98 -2.03 -13.25 6.63
C SER A 98 -1.81 -12.85 5.18
N GLY A 99 -1.16 -13.69 4.39
CA GLY A 99 -0.80 -13.41 3.01
C GLY A 99 0.30 -12.37 2.87
N ALA A 100 0.39 -11.77 1.67
CA ALA A 100 1.36 -10.72 1.38
C ALA A 100 0.73 -9.66 0.46
N LEU A 101 1.12 -8.42 0.65
CA LEU A 101 0.79 -7.33 -0.27
C LEU A 101 1.44 -7.57 -1.64
N PRO A 102 0.87 -7.03 -2.75
CA PRO A 102 1.58 -6.96 -4.01
C PRO A 102 2.96 -6.34 -3.84
N ASN A 103 3.96 -6.88 -4.54
CA ASN A 103 5.31 -6.32 -4.53
C ASN A 103 5.27 -4.83 -4.93
N GLY A 104 5.96 -3.99 -4.15
CA GLY A 104 5.99 -2.54 -4.34
C GLY A 104 4.93 -1.77 -3.56
N LEU A 105 3.98 -2.45 -2.88
CA LEU A 105 3.04 -1.80 -1.96
C LEU A 105 3.46 -1.97 -0.51
N THR A 106 3.12 -0.98 0.30
CA THR A 106 3.35 -0.96 1.75
C THR A 106 2.11 -0.47 2.49
N LEU A 107 1.87 -1.02 3.68
CA LEU A 107 0.83 -0.58 4.61
C LEU A 107 1.46 0.27 5.72
N ASN A 108 0.97 1.47 5.92
CA ASN A 108 1.32 2.27 7.09
C ASN A 108 0.48 1.83 8.28
N GLY A 109 1.14 1.23 9.28
CA GLY A 109 0.48 0.65 10.45
C GLY A 109 -0.21 1.67 11.37
N ALA A 110 0.11 2.95 11.30
CA ALA A 110 -0.51 3.99 12.13
C ALA A 110 -1.69 4.69 11.42
N THR A 111 -1.63 4.80 10.10
CA THR A 111 -2.61 5.59 9.33
C THR A 111 -3.57 4.74 8.49
N GLY A 112 -3.28 3.44 8.32
CA GLY A 112 -4.03 2.56 7.42
C GLY A 112 -3.78 2.85 5.94
N ALA A 113 -2.80 3.70 5.59
CA ALA A 113 -2.48 4.03 4.21
C ALA A 113 -1.78 2.84 3.53
N LEU A 114 -2.37 2.32 2.45
CA LEU A 114 -1.82 1.30 1.55
C LEU A 114 -1.34 2.02 0.29
N THR A 115 -0.02 2.15 0.14
CA THR A 115 0.59 2.98 -0.91
C THR A 115 1.80 2.30 -1.53
N GLY A 116 2.16 2.76 -2.74
CA GLY A 116 3.35 2.32 -3.46
C GLY A 116 3.09 2.16 -4.95
N THR A 117 4.02 1.52 -5.65
CA THR A 117 3.90 1.23 -7.09
C THR A 117 4.05 -0.27 -7.29
N PRO A 118 3.00 -0.98 -7.72
CA PRO A 118 3.08 -2.43 -7.94
C PRO A 118 4.10 -2.78 -9.01
N THR A 119 4.93 -3.81 -8.77
CA THR A 119 6.00 -4.24 -9.68
C THR A 119 5.75 -5.60 -10.33
N THR A 120 4.71 -6.32 -9.92
CA THR A 120 4.35 -7.63 -10.48
C THR A 120 2.85 -7.71 -10.70
N THR A 121 2.42 -8.30 -11.83
CA THR A 121 1.00 -8.56 -12.11
C THR A 121 0.52 -9.81 -11.39
N GLY A 122 -0.79 -9.88 -11.13
CA GLY A 122 -1.42 -11.03 -10.49
C GLY A 122 -2.50 -10.60 -9.49
N ILE A 123 -3.04 -11.55 -8.75
CA ILE A 123 -3.98 -11.29 -7.65
C ILE A 123 -3.29 -11.64 -6.35
N ALA A 124 -3.16 -10.66 -5.47
CA ALA A 124 -2.67 -10.87 -4.12
C ALA A 124 -3.84 -11.02 -3.15
N HIS A 125 -3.80 -12.09 -2.35
CA HIS A 125 -4.74 -12.31 -1.25
C HIS A 125 -4.02 -12.05 0.07
N PHE A 126 -4.59 -11.16 0.89
CA PHE A 126 -4.01 -10.81 2.19
C PHE A 126 -5.10 -10.40 3.17
N THR A 127 -4.81 -10.52 4.46
CA THR A 127 -5.69 -10.09 5.53
C THR A 127 -5.09 -8.88 6.23
N ILE A 128 -5.88 -7.82 6.35
CA ILE A 128 -5.51 -6.67 7.17
C ILE A 128 -6.34 -6.71 8.43
N THR A 129 -5.65 -6.60 9.57
CA THR A 129 -6.26 -6.49 10.90
C THR A 129 -6.03 -5.09 11.44
N ALA A 130 -7.10 -4.46 11.91
CA ALA A 130 -7.04 -3.25 12.69
C ALA A 130 -7.30 -3.57 14.16
N ALA A 131 -6.45 -3.04 15.04
CA ALA A 131 -6.57 -3.11 16.49
C ALA A 131 -6.90 -1.71 17.04
N ASP A 132 -7.82 -1.61 17.98
CA ASP A 132 -8.05 -0.37 18.72
C ASP A 132 -7.12 -0.23 19.95
N ALA A 133 -7.22 0.88 20.67
CA ALA A 133 -6.41 1.14 21.87
C ALA A 133 -6.62 0.14 23.01
N ASN A 134 -7.74 -0.58 23.02
CA ASN A 134 -8.06 -1.61 24.00
C ASN A 134 -7.65 -3.02 23.53
N GLY A 135 -7.04 -3.15 22.35
CA GLY A 135 -6.68 -4.43 21.75
C GLY A 135 -7.83 -5.19 21.10
N CYS A 136 -8.98 -4.54 20.88
CA CYS A 136 -10.10 -5.12 20.14
C CYS A 136 -9.79 -5.14 18.64
N LEU A 137 -10.09 -6.24 17.94
CA LEU A 137 -9.64 -6.49 16.59
C LEU A 137 -10.79 -6.58 15.60
N VAL A 138 -10.53 -6.13 14.36
CA VAL A 138 -11.29 -6.47 13.16
C VAL A 138 -10.33 -6.93 12.08
N SER A 139 -10.69 -7.97 11.33
CA SER A 139 -9.90 -8.49 10.23
C SER A 139 -10.74 -8.55 8.96
N VAL A 140 -10.17 -8.09 7.85
CA VAL A 140 -10.81 -8.13 6.52
C VAL A 140 -9.85 -8.79 5.54
N VAL A 141 -10.35 -9.74 4.77
CA VAL A 141 -9.61 -10.40 3.69
C VAL A 141 -9.79 -9.59 2.42
N TYR A 142 -8.68 -9.21 1.81
CA TYR A 142 -8.64 -8.47 0.56
C TYR A 142 -8.08 -9.34 -0.57
N ALA A 143 -8.59 -9.11 -1.77
CA ALA A 143 -8.03 -9.58 -3.04
C ALA A 143 -7.73 -8.35 -3.89
N LEU A 144 -6.45 -8.02 -4.08
CA LEU A 144 -6.03 -6.90 -4.91
C LEU A 144 -5.46 -7.43 -6.23
N SER A 145 -6.16 -7.10 -7.32
CA SER A 145 -5.71 -7.41 -8.68
C SER A 145 -4.75 -6.33 -9.18
N VAL A 146 -3.57 -6.77 -9.62
CA VAL A 146 -2.59 -5.93 -10.34
C VAL A 146 -2.60 -6.37 -11.80
N THR A 147 -3.07 -5.50 -12.69
CA THR A 147 -3.13 -5.77 -14.13
C THR A 147 -1.92 -5.22 -14.86
N ALA A 148 -1.64 -5.75 -16.06
CA ALA A 148 -0.66 -5.17 -16.94
C ALA A 148 -1.13 -3.78 -17.43
N ALA A 149 -0.18 -2.89 -17.70
CA ALA A 149 -0.47 -1.68 -18.45
C ALA A 149 -0.96 -2.09 -19.86
N VAL A 150 -2.08 -1.55 -20.26
CA VAL A 150 -2.58 -1.75 -21.63
C VAL A 150 -2.02 -0.62 -22.48
N CYS A 151 -1.16 -0.96 -23.43
CA CYS A 151 -0.73 0.00 -24.46
C CYS A 151 -1.81 0.03 -25.55
N PRO A 152 -2.57 1.13 -25.71
CA PRO A 152 -3.47 1.28 -26.83
C PRO A 152 -2.70 1.17 -28.16
N ALA A 153 -3.29 0.58 -29.16
CA ALA A 153 -2.64 0.47 -30.48
C ALA A 153 -2.38 1.87 -31.06
N ILE A 154 -1.12 2.14 -31.40
CA ILE A 154 -0.74 3.37 -32.10
C ILE A 154 -0.97 3.14 -33.62
N THR A 155 -1.60 4.10 -34.24
CA THR A 155 -1.78 4.12 -35.70
C THR A 155 -1.09 5.31 -36.31
N LEU A 156 -0.50 5.13 -37.51
CA LEU A 156 0.14 6.16 -38.26
C LEU A 156 -0.72 6.59 -39.46
N SER A 157 -0.83 7.88 -39.68
CA SER A 157 -1.53 8.47 -40.83
C SER A 157 -0.60 9.51 -41.50
N PRO A 158 -0.62 9.63 -42.86
CA PRO A 158 -1.38 8.85 -43.82
C PRO A 158 -0.82 7.42 -43.98
N SER A 159 -1.68 6.46 -44.38
CA SER A 159 -1.27 5.08 -44.67
C SER A 159 -0.43 4.91 -45.93
N THR A 160 -0.41 5.90 -46.81
CA THR A 160 0.40 5.95 -48.02
C THR A 160 1.02 7.32 -48.18
N LEU A 161 2.24 7.33 -48.68
CA LEU A 161 2.95 8.58 -48.96
C LEU A 161 2.92 8.88 -50.45
N PRO A 162 2.73 10.15 -50.84
CA PRO A 162 2.88 10.55 -52.23
C PRO A 162 4.31 10.29 -52.72
N ALA A 163 4.45 9.94 -53.98
CA ALA A 163 5.75 9.68 -54.58
C ALA A 163 6.57 11.00 -54.68
N PRO A 164 7.80 11.02 -54.14
CA PRO A 164 8.68 12.17 -54.31
C PRO A 164 9.21 12.24 -55.76
N VAL A 165 9.43 13.47 -56.25
CA VAL A 165 10.01 13.72 -57.56
C VAL A 165 11.48 14.11 -57.43
N LEU A 166 12.35 13.51 -58.23
CA LEU A 166 13.78 13.76 -58.21
C LEU A 166 14.09 15.27 -58.38
N GLY A 167 14.92 15.82 -57.50
CA GLY A 167 15.33 17.21 -57.50
C GLY A 167 14.27 18.21 -57.05
N MET A 168 13.05 17.77 -56.66
CA MET A 168 11.98 18.63 -56.14
C MET A 168 11.85 18.54 -54.63
N PRO A 169 11.59 19.66 -53.94
CA PRO A 169 11.34 19.62 -52.49
C PRO A 169 10.17 18.72 -52.13
N TYR A 170 10.36 17.88 -51.11
CA TYR A 170 9.37 16.98 -50.59
C TYR A 170 9.12 17.27 -49.08
N SER A 171 7.87 17.28 -48.67
CA SER A 171 7.49 17.42 -47.25
C SER A 171 6.18 16.71 -46.99
N GLN A 172 6.23 15.74 -46.07
CA GLN A 172 5.07 15.02 -45.57
C GLN A 172 5.23 14.79 -44.08
N THR A 173 4.14 14.85 -43.32
CA THR A 173 4.16 14.60 -41.88
C THR A 173 3.34 13.37 -41.57
N LEU A 174 3.94 12.43 -40.85
CA LEU A 174 3.26 11.29 -40.26
C LEU A 174 2.70 11.70 -38.92
N ALA A 175 1.39 11.50 -38.70
CA ALA A 175 0.74 11.72 -37.42
C ALA A 175 0.46 10.39 -36.77
N ALA A 176 0.90 10.21 -35.52
CA ALA A 176 0.54 9.10 -34.69
C ALA A 176 -0.73 9.42 -33.88
N SER A 177 -1.58 8.42 -33.68
CA SER A 177 -2.76 8.51 -32.84
C SER A 177 -2.98 7.19 -32.09
N GLY A 178 -3.69 7.24 -30.94
CA GLY A 178 -3.72 6.15 -29.95
C GLY A 178 -2.50 6.26 -29.02
N GLY A 179 -2.41 5.50 -27.97
CA GLY A 179 -1.31 5.61 -27.00
C GLY A 179 -1.28 6.93 -26.22
N LEU A 180 -0.13 7.26 -25.65
CA LEU A 180 0.10 8.43 -24.81
C LEU A 180 1.15 9.36 -25.46
N ALA A 181 0.75 10.59 -25.83
CA ALA A 181 1.71 11.59 -26.35
C ALA A 181 2.71 12.03 -25.25
N PRO A 182 3.95 12.47 -25.61
CA PRO A 182 4.47 12.71 -26.97
C PRO A 182 4.90 11.42 -27.69
N TYR A 183 4.91 11.47 -29.03
CA TYR A 183 5.37 10.36 -29.86
C TYR A 183 6.79 10.62 -30.37
N ALA A 184 7.57 9.53 -30.49
CA ALA A 184 8.86 9.51 -31.14
C ALA A 184 8.81 8.62 -32.39
N TYR A 185 9.42 9.07 -33.48
CA TYR A 185 9.40 8.40 -34.79
C TYR A 185 10.79 7.92 -35.19
N ALA A 186 10.89 6.71 -35.72
CA ALA A 186 12.15 6.14 -36.16
C ALA A 186 11.96 5.29 -37.42
N ILE A 187 13.00 5.27 -38.30
CA ILE A 187 13.11 4.26 -39.36
C ILE A 187 13.62 2.96 -38.71
N THR A 188 12.81 1.92 -38.71
CA THR A 188 13.15 0.62 -38.10
C THR A 188 13.54 -0.45 -39.10
N ALA A 189 13.23 -0.25 -40.38
CA ALA A 189 13.69 -1.09 -41.50
C ALA A 189 13.78 -0.32 -42.79
N GLY A 190 14.69 -0.71 -43.68
CA GLY A 190 14.93 -0.04 -44.93
C GLY A 190 15.61 1.33 -44.80
N ALA A 191 15.48 2.15 -45.80
CA ALA A 191 16.03 3.49 -45.82
C ALA A 191 15.16 4.45 -46.65
N LEU A 192 15.13 5.73 -46.26
CA LEU A 192 14.56 6.80 -47.08
C LEU A 192 15.37 7.01 -48.36
N PRO A 193 14.75 7.55 -49.41
CA PRO A 193 15.49 8.08 -50.56
C PRO A 193 16.59 9.02 -50.13
N ALA A 194 17.77 8.93 -50.80
CA ALA A 194 18.87 9.83 -50.51
C ALA A 194 18.43 11.31 -50.70
N GLY A 195 18.72 12.15 -49.68
CA GLY A 195 18.30 13.55 -49.63
C GLY A 195 17.02 13.80 -48.84
N LEU A 196 16.31 12.74 -48.36
CA LEU A 196 15.21 12.86 -47.41
C LEU A 196 15.63 12.47 -46.00
N THR A 197 15.04 13.12 -45.00
CA THR A 197 15.25 12.84 -43.56
C THR A 197 13.93 12.77 -42.83
N LEU A 198 13.88 11.95 -41.79
CA LEU A 198 12.77 11.87 -40.84
C LEU A 198 13.12 12.68 -39.58
N ASN A 199 12.24 13.60 -39.20
CA ASN A 199 12.33 14.25 -37.90
C ASN A 199 11.70 13.35 -36.84
N ALA A 200 12.50 12.88 -35.89
CA ALA A 200 12.11 11.94 -34.88
C ALA A 200 11.06 12.48 -33.88
N ALA A 201 10.96 13.77 -33.66
CA ALA A 201 10.02 14.40 -32.76
C ALA A 201 8.68 14.76 -33.39
N THR A 202 8.70 15.08 -34.70
CA THR A 202 7.50 15.61 -35.39
C THR A 202 6.89 14.64 -36.40
N GLY A 203 7.59 13.55 -36.76
CA GLY A 203 7.18 12.63 -37.81
C GLY A 203 7.27 13.20 -39.22
N ALA A 204 7.91 14.37 -39.38
CA ALA A 204 8.06 15.01 -40.70
C ALA A 204 9.16 14.31 -41.50
N ILE A 205 8.82 13.88 -42.72
CA ILE A 205 9.76 13.42 -43.76
C ILE A 205 9.94 14.56 -44.73
N SER A 206 11.14 15.09 -44.84
CA SER A 206 11.43 16.27 -45.68
C SER A 206 12.80 16.22 -46.30
N GLY A 207 12.99 17.01 -47.39
CA GLY A 207 14.23 17.14 -48.11
C GLY A 207 14.03 17.20 -49.63
N THR A 208 15.11 17.00 -50.38
CA THR A 208 15.08 16.93 -51.85
C THR A 208 15.73 15.62 -52.30
N PRO A 209 14.98 14.69 -52.91
CA PRO A 209 15.54 13.42 -53.36
C PRO A 209 16.63 13.63 -54.40
N SER A 210 17.78 13.02 -54.21
CA SER A 210 18.96 13.15 -55.08
C SER A 210 19.21 11.90 -55.95
N LEU A 211 18.44 10.81 -55.72
CA LEU A 211 18.58 9.58 -56.50
C LEU A 211 17.19 8.99 -56.81
N ALA A 212 16.95 8.64 -58.09
CA ALA A 212 15.74 7.96 -58.52
C ALA A 212 15.80 6.47 -58.12
N GLY A 213 14.66 5.89 -57.78
CA GLY A 213 14.56 4.47 -57.41
C GLY A 213 13.28 4.13 -56.67
N SER A 214 13.07 2.85 -56.39
CA SER A 214 12.01 2.38 -55.50
C SER A 214 12.62 2.13 -54.11
N TYR A 215 12.05 2.75 -53.12
CA TYR A 215 12.52 2.65 -51.74
C TYR A 215 11.41 2.05 -50.84
N SER A 216 11.82 1.07 -50.04
CA SER A 216 10.93 0.46 -49.00
C SER A 216 11.53 0.76 -47.64
N PHE A 217 10.73 1.28 -46.77
CA PHE A 217 11.13 1.56 -45.37
C PHE A 217 9.94 1.42 -44.42
N THR A 218 10.24 1.15 -43.18
CA THR A 218 9.25 1.09 -42.10
C THR A 218 9.51 2.23 -41.10
N VAL A 219 8.46 3.00 -40.83
CA VAL A 219 8.46 3.98 -39.74
C VAL A 219 7.71 3.42 -38.58
N THR A 220 8.32 3.45 -37.40
CA THR A 220 7.69 3.09 -36.14
C THR A 220 7.49 4.33 -35.30
N ALA A 221 6.30 4.53 -34.74
CA ALA A 221 6.03 5.51 -33.72
C ALA A 221 5.94 4.81 -32.37
N THR A 222 6.59 5.37 -31.36
CA THR A 222 6.50 4.95 -29.95
C THR A 222 5.93 6.10 -29.14
N ASP A 223 5.12 5.79 -28.13
CA ASP A 223 4.60 6.73 -27.14
C ASP A 223 5.51 6.81 -25.90
N ALA A 224 5.15 7.69 -24.98
CA ALA A 224 5.90 7.95 -23.74
C ALA A 224 5.68 6.85 -22.66
#